data_ddef39c1e1d46dbfd813986b6f5d313a
#
_entry.id   ddef39c1e1d46dbfd813986b6f5d313a
#
_cell.length_a   1.000
_cell.length_b   1.000
_cell.length_c   1.000
_cell.angle_alpha   90.00
_cell.angle_beta   90.00
_cell.angle_gamma   90.00
#
_symmetry.space_group_name_H-M   'P 1'
#
loop_
_entity.id
_entity.type
_entity.pdbx_description
1 polymer ?
#
loop_
_entity_poly.entity_id
_entity_poly.type
_entity_poly.pdbx_seq_one_letter_code
_entity_poly.pdbx_strand_id
1 'polypeptide(L)'
;MKNYLEVSLTATEPIEAHVEIITAYLSEFGFEGSAEDEQVKAYIAVGEHSETDIKVLIDELIEKGLCEKAYQIETIAPKNWNEEWEKNYFQP
;
A
#
# COMPACT_ATOMS: atom_id res chain seq x y z
N MET A 1 3.84 -18.26 6.73
CA MET A 1 3.18 -16.96 6.88
C MET A 1 3.62 -16.03 5.80
N LYS A 2 2.71 -15.22 5.35
CA LYS A 2 2.98 -14.36 4.22
C LYS A 2 3.23 -12.94 4.67
N ASN A 3 4.22 -12.33 4.04
CA ASN A 3 4.42 -10.90 4.23
C ASN A 3 3.41 -10.14 3.41
N TYR A 4 3.22 -8.88 3.74
CA TYR A 4 2.38 -7.98 2.99
C TYR A 4 3.19 -6.82 2.48
N LEU A 5 2.78 -6.30 1.35
CA LEU A 5 3.34 -5.08 0.82
C LEU A 5 2.36 -3.96 1.10
N GLU A 6 2.85 -2.89 1.66
CA GLU A 6 2.05 -1.70 1.88
C GLU A 6 2.47 -0.63 0.88
N VAL A 7 1.50 -0.17 0.11
CA VAL A 7 1.73 0.88 -0.87
C VAL A 7 1.03 2.14 -0.38
N SER A 8 1.77 3.22 -0.32
CA SER A 8 1.23 4.51 0.10
C SER A 8 1.31 5.47 -1.06
N LEU A 9 0.17 6.03 -1.44
CA LEU A 9 0.07 6.97 -2.54
C LEU A 9 -0.60 8.24 -2.06
N THR A 10 -0.26 9.34 -2.70
CA THR A 10 -0.89 10.63 -2.42
C THR A 10 -1.66 11.05 -3.67
N ALA A 11 -2.98 11.17 -3.53
CA ALA A 11 -3.81 11.55 -4.66
C ALA A 11 -3.60 13.02 -5.01
N THR A 12 -3.74 13.32 -6.28
CA THR A 12 -3.72 14.70 -6.75
C THR A 12 -5.13 15.24 -6.84
N GLU A 13 -5.26 16.53 -7.06
CA GLU A 13 -6.58 17.15 -7.16
C GLU A 13 -7.23 16.83 -8.50
N PRO A 14 -8.52 16.62 -8.53
CA PRO A 14 -9.48 16.61 -7.41
C PRO A 14 -9.32 15.35 -6.56
N ILE A 15 -9.09 15.57 -5.29
CA ILE A 15 -8.68 14.48 -4.39
C ILE A 15 -9.73 13.36 -4.36
N GLU A 16 -10.98 13.73 -4.12
CA GLU A 16 -12.03 12.73 -3.95
C GLU A 16 -12.18 11.85 -5.19
N ALA A 17 -12.21 12.48 -6.35
CA ALA A 17 -12.36 11.73 -7.59
C ALA A 17 -11.18 10.82 -7.84
N HIS A 18 -9.98 11.33 -7.62
CA HIS A 18 -8.79 10.54 -7.88
C HIS A 18 -8.63 9.42 -6.89
N VAL A 19 -8.96 9.67 -5.62
CA VAL A 19 -8.92 8.61 -4.62
C VAL A 19 -9.83 7.45 -5.01
N GLU A 20 -11.01 7.76 -5.50
CA GLU A 20 -11.94 6.72 -5.92
C GLU A 20 -11.36 5.90 -7.07
N ILE A 21 -10.77 6.59 -8.04
CA ILE A 21 -10.21 5.90 -9.19
C ILE A 21 -9.02 5.05 -8.79
N ILE A 22 -8.14 5.61 -7.97
CA ILE A 22 -6.97 4.87 -7.50
C ILE A 22 -7.40 3.63 -6.74
N THR A 23 -8.37 3.80 -5.85
CA THR A 23 -8.84 2.68 -5.04
C THR A 23 -9.44 1.59 -5.92
N ALA A 24 -10.17 1.98 -6.97
CA ALA A 24 -10.75 1.02 -7.88
C ALA A 24 -9.68 0.22 -8.62
N TYR A 25 -8.65 0.91 -9.10
CA TYR A 25 -7.54 0.23 -9.77
C TYR A 25 -6.84 -0.75 -8.84
N LEU A 26 -6.57 -0.31 -7.62
CA LEU A 26 -5.88 -1.16 -6.66
C LEU A 26 -6.74 -2.36 -6.29
N SER A 27 -8.02 -2.14 -6.13
CA SER A 27 -8.93 -3.22 -5.78
C SER A 27 -8.98 -4.27 -6.88
N GLU A 28 -9.00 -3.85 -8.14
CA GLU A 28 -9.00 -4.78 -9.24
C GLU A 28 -7.73 -5.59 -9.31
N PHE A 29 -6.63 -4.99 -8.89
CA PHE A 29 -5.34 -5.66 -8.88
C PHE A 29 -5.24 -6.68 -7.75
N GLY A 30 -6.07 -6.54 -6.74
CA GLY A 30 -6.07 -7.46 -5.61
C GLY A 30 -5.67 -6.82 -4.30
N PHE A 31 -5.47 -5.52 -4.29
CA PHE A 31 -5.12 -4.82 -3.07
C PHE A 31 -6.35 -4.61 -2.19
N GLU A 32 -6.11 -4.59 -0.89
CA GLU A 32 -7.09 -4.09 0.05
C GLU A 32 -6.63 -2.70 0.45
N GLY A 33 -7.45 -1.71 0.17
CA GLY A 33 -7.02 -0.36 0.38
C GLY A 33 -7.98 0.44 1.22
N SER A 34 -7.45 1.49 1.79
CA SER A 34 -8.26 2.49 2.47
C SER A 34 -7.67 3.84 2.15
N ALA A 35 -8.52 4.85 2.21
CA ALA A 35 -8.10 6.20 1.89
C ALA A 35 -8.43 7.10 3.05
N GLU A 36 -7.50 8.00 3.34
CA GLU A 36 -7.68 9.01 4.35
C GLU A 36 -7.28 10.32 3.74
N ASP A 37 -8.26 11.19 3.51
CA ASP A 37 -8.01 12.45 2.82
C ASP A 37 -7.36 12.18 1.47
N GLU A 38 -6.17 12.70 1.26
CA GLU A 38 -5.47 12.52 0.00
C GLU A 38 -4.59 11.30 -0.02
N GLN A 39 -4.44 10.60 1.11
CA GLN A 39 -3.57 9.46 1.18
C GLN A 39 -4.33 8.17 0.96
N VAL A 40 -3.77 7.33 0.11
CA VAL A 40 -4.33 6.01 -0.15
C VAL A 40 -3.31 4.99 0.28
N LYS A 41 -3.73 4.09 1.15
CA LYS A 41 -2.87 2.99 1.58
C LYS A 41 -3.49 1.70 1.15
N ALA A 42 -2.67 0.84 0.58
CA ALA A 42 -3.17 -0.42 0.05
C ALA A 42 -2.22 -1.53 0.45
N TYR A 43 -2.79 -2.70 0.67
CA TYR A 43 -2.03 -3.86 1.13
C TYR A 43 -2.30 -5.04 0.22
N ILE A 44 -1.26 -5.78 -0.08
CA ILE A 44 -1.40 -7.00 -0.87
C ILE A 44 -0.41 -8.02 -0.34
N ALA A 45 -0.80 -9.28 -0.36
CA ALA A 45 0.07 -10.33 0.11
C ALA A 45 1.24 -10.50 -0.85
N VAL A 46 2.43 -10.64 -0.29
CA VAL A 46 3.61 -10.90 -1.09
C VAL A 46 3.43 -12.24 -1.80
N GLY A 47 3.70 -12.25 -3.09
CA GLY A 47 3.53 -13.45 -3.88
C GLY A 47 2.32 -13.44 -4.78
N GLU A 48 1.37 -12.56 -4.50
CA GLU A 48 0.21 -12.42 -5.38
C GLU A 48 0.63 -11.82 -6.71
N HIS A 49 1.46 -10.79 -6.63
CA HIS A 49 1.98 -10.13 -7.80
C HIS A 49 3.44 -9.78 -7.53
N SER A 50 4.21 -9.68 -8.58
CA SER A 50 5.59 -9.28 -8.42
C SER A 50 5.67 -7.80 -8.11
N GLU A 51 6.76 -7.41 -7.46
CA GLU A 51 6.96 -6.00 -7.16
C GLU A 51 7.01 -5.17 -8.43
N THR A 52 7.55 -5.74 -9.49
CA THR A 52 7.61 -5.06 -10.78
C THR A 52 6.21 -4.76 -11.30
N ASP A 53 5.30 -5.72 -11.19
CA ASP A 53 3.93 -5.51 -11.63
C ASP A 53 3.26 -4.40 -10.84
N ILE A 54 3.52 -4.37 -9.54
CA ILE A 54 2.97 -3.34 -8.69
C ILE A 54 3.49 -1.98 -9.10
N LYS A 55 4.78 -1.88 -9.38
CA LYS A 55 5.37 -0.62 -9.81
C LYS A 55 4.81 -0.15 -11.13
N VAL A 56 4.56 -1.07 -12.04
CA VAL A 56 3.96 -0.73 -13.32
C VAL A 56 2.57 -0.14 -13.11
N LEU A 57 1.80 -0.74 -12.23
CA LEU A 57 0.48 -0.21 -11.92
C LEU A 57 0.56 1.19 -11.36
N ILE A 58 1.48 1.41 -10.42
CA ILE A 58 1.63 2.72 -9.81
C ILE A 58 2.08 3.74 -10.84
N ASP A 59 3.03 3.36 -11.69
CA ASP A 59 3.50 4.26 -12.73
C ASP A 59 2.36 4.68 -13.66
N GLU A 60 1.47 3.75 -13.96
CA GLU A 60 0.32 4.06 -14.79
C GLU A 60 -0.58 5.08 -14.11
N LEU A 61 -0.79 4.93 -12.83
CA LEU A 61 -1.59 5.89 -12.08
C LEU A 61 -0.94 7.26 -12.07
N ILE A 62 0.39 7.30 -11.94
CA ILE A 62 1.11 8.54 -11.97
C ILE A 62 1.02 9.20 -13.35
N GLU A 63 1.15 8.42 -14.39
CA GLU A 63 1.06 8.94 -15.74
C GLU A 63 -0.30 9.54 -16.01
N LYS A 64 -1.33 8.96 -15.46
CA LYS A 64 -2.69 9.48 -15.62
C LYS A 64 -2.91 10.73 -14.78
N GLY A 65 -1.95 11.08 -13.93
CA GLY A 65 -2.07 12.25 -13.10
C GLY A 65 -2.95 12.04 -11.89
N LEU A 66 -3.19 10.80 -11.53
CA LEU A 66 -4.08 10.49 -10.42
C LEU A 66 -3.39 10.60 -9.07
N CYS A 67 -2.10 10.34 -9.03
CA CYS A 67 -1.36 10.44 -7.79
C CYS A 67 0.00 11.05 -8.05
N GLU A 68 0.66 11.47 -6.97
CA GLU A 68 1.96 12.09 -7.08
C GLU A 68 3.04 11.05 -7.30
N LYS A 69 4.17 11.51 -7.82
CA LYS A 69 5.28 10.61 -8.08
C LYS A 69 5.89 10.06 -6.82
N ALA A 70 5.74 10.76 -5.72
CA ALA A 70 6.29 10.32 -4.45
C ALA A 70 5.37 9.29 -3.83
N TYR A 71 5.75 8.05 -3.92
CA TYR A 71 5.00 6.96 -3.31
C TYR A 71 5.96 6.08 -2.53
N GLN A 72 5.41 5.25 -1.67
CA GLN A 72 6.22 4.36 -0.85
C GLN A 72 5.69 2.95 -0.93
N ILE A 73 6.60 2.01 -0.98
CA ILE A 73 6.26 0.59 -0.93
C ILE A 73 7.10 -0.01 0.20
N GLU A 74 6.41 -0.61 1.15
CA GLU A 74 7.09 -1.24 2.27
C GLU A 74 6.65 -2.68 2.40
N THR A 75 7.58 -3.52 2.79
CA THR A 75 7.27 -4.90 3.09
C THR A 75 6.96 -5.01 4.57
N ILE A 76 5.78 -5.51 4.86
CA ILE A 76 5.36 -5.68 6.25
C ILE A 76 5.35 -7.16 6.55
N ALA A 77 6.22 -7.56 7.46
CA ALA A 77 6.26 -8.95 7.88
C ALA A 77 5.06 -9.26 8.77
N PRO A 78 4.58 -10.50 8.74
CA PRO A 78 3.53 -10.87 9.66
C PRO A 78 4.01 -10.64 11.08
N LYS A 79 3.18 -10.00 11.85
CA LYS A 79 3.56 -9.64 13.19
C LYS A 79 3.64 -10.86 14.07
N ASN A 80 4.77 -11.01 14.70
CA ASN A 80 4.91 -12.01 15.74
C ASN A 80 4.76 -11.30 17.07
N TRP A 81 3.54 -11.14 17.48
CA TRP A 81 3.24 -10.38 18.68
C TRP A 81 3.93 -10.94 19.89
N ASN A 82 4.01 -12.26 19.96
CA ASN A 82 4.64 -12.88 21.10
C ASN A 82 6.11 -12.52 21.20
N GLU A 83 6.77 -12.52 20.07
CA GLU A 83 8.19 -12.18 20.07
C GLU A 83 8.42 -10.76 20.50
N GLU A 84 7.61 -9.86 19.98
CA GLU A 84 7.74 -8.47 20.38
C GLU A 84 7.47 -8.28 21.85
N TRP A 85 6.45 -8.96 22.32
CA TRP A 85 6.10 -8.91 23.72
C TRP A 85 7.24 -9.35 24.59
N GLU A 86 7.83 -10.46 24.23
CA GLU A 86 8.92 -11.00 25.02
C GLU A 86 10.09 -10.03 25.10
N LYS A 87 10.40 -9.40 24.00
CA LYS A 87 11.50 -8.44 23.99
C LYS A 87 11.22 -7.26 24.92
N ASN A 88 10.05 -6.72 24.81
CA ASN A 88 9.70 -5.59 25.65
C ASN A 88 9.50 -6.00 27.09
N TYR A 89 8.94 -7.15 27.24
CA TYR A 89 8.59 -7.62 28.57
C TYR A 89 9.81 -7.89 29.41
N PHE A 90 10.82 -8.44 28.79
CA PHE A 90 12.02 -8.79 29.50
C PHE A 90 13.01 -7.65 29.64
N GLN A 91 12.63 -6.54 29.20
CA GLN A 91 13.42 -5.36 29.46
C GLN A 91 13.32 -5.05 30.94
N PRO A 92 14.34 -5.28 31.68
CA PRO A 92 14.31 -4.94 33.11
C PRO A 92 14.31 -3.45 33.29
#